data_851f694bd0b6059121641b7083643909
#
_entry.id   851f694bd0b6059121641b7083643909
#
_cell.length_a   1.000
_cell.length_b   1.000
_cell.length_c   1.000
_cell.angle_alpha   90.00
_cell.angle_beta   90.00
_cell.angle_gamma   90.00
#
_symmetry.space_group_name_H-M   'P 1'
#
loop_
_entity.id
_entity.type
_entity.pdbx_description
1 polymer ?
#
loop_
_entity_poly.entity_id
_entity_poly.type
_entity_poly.pdbx_seq_one_letter_code
_entity_poly.pdbx_strand_id
1 'polypeptide(L)' 'MAYLDRMQEGLESFVTVAEAARYLGVGRKIVYQLVEFERIRAVRRGRVLWVDKGSIDEFQRSGQMV' A
#
# COMPACT_ATOMS: atom_id res chain seq x y z
N MET A 1 3.29 -20.77 -17.07
CA MET A 1 3.98 -19.90 -16.39
C MET A 1 3.36 -19.35 -15.13
N ALA A 2 2.88 -20.25 -14.30
CA ALA A 2 2.31 -19.87 -13.03
C ALA A 2 3.29 -19.06 -12.18
N TYR A 3 4.56 -19.41 -12.30
CA TYR A 3 5.60 -18.73 -11.55
C TYR A 3 5.68 -17.24 -11.91
N LEU A 4 5.68 -16.96 -13.21
CA LEU A 4 5.75 -15.58 -13.68
C LEU A 4 4.49 -14.82 -13.33
N ASP A 5 3.35 -15.49 -13.43
CA ASP A 5 2.08 -14.85 -13.08
C ASP A 5 2.08 -14.43 -11.63
N ARG A 6 2.64 -15.29 -10.78
CA ARG A 6 2.70 -14.99 -9.35
C ARG A 6 3.56 -13.78 -9.07
N MET A 7 4.67 -13.65 -9.79
CA MET A 7 5.54 -12.48 -9.63
C MET A 7 4.84 -11.21 -10.07
N GLN A 8 4.10 -11.29 -11.17
CA GLN A 8 3.37 -10.13 -11.65
C GLN A 8 2.30 -9.71 -10.67
N GLU A 9 1.62 -10.68 -10.09
CA GLU A 9 0.61 -10.37 -9.08
C GLU A 9 1.22 -9.65 -7.89
N GLY A 10 2.42 -10.08 -7.50
CA GLY A 10 3.12 -9.42 -6.41
C GLY A 10 3.42 -7.97 -6.71
N LEU A 11 3.86 -7.70 -7.95
CA LEU A 11 4.15 -6.33 -8.34
C LEU A 11 2.88 -5.49 -8.42
N GLU A 12 1.80 -6.09 -8.90
CA GLU A 12 0.54 -5.37 -9.04
C GLU A 12 -0.11 -5.08 -7.71
N SER A 13 0.22 -5.84 -6.69
CA SER A 13 -0.40 -5.62 -5.38
C SER A 13 0.29 -4.51 -4.59
N PHE A 14 1.33 -3.91 -5.14
CA PHE A 14 2.03 -2.82 -4.45
C PHE A 14 1.91 -1.55 -5.26
N VAL A 15 1.77 -0.44 -4.54
CA VAL A 15 1.65 0.87 -5.16
C VAL A 15 2.62 1.82 -4.49
N THR A 16 2.91 2.93 -5.15
CA THR A 16 3.77 3.97 -4.57
C THR A 16 3.00 4.69 -3.48
N VAL A 17 3.74 5.47 -2.67
CA VAL A 17 3.12 6.29 -1.64
C VAL A 17 2.15 7.29 -2.26
N ALA A 18 2.51 7.86 -3.41
CA ALA A 18 1.64 8.81 -4.09
C ALA A 18 0.33 8.16 -4.52
N GLU A 19 0.42 6.94 -5.03
CA GLU A 19 -0.79 6.22 -5.43
C GLU A 19 -1.63 5.82 -4.24
N ALA A 20 -0.98 5.39 -3.16
CA ALA A 20 -1.69 5.04 -1.93
C ALA A 20 -2.44 6.25 -1.38
N ALA A 21 -1.81 7.42 -1.44
CA ALA A 21 -2.45 8.65 -1.00
C ALA A 21 -3.70 8.94 -1.80
N ARG A 22 -3.65 8.70 -3.10
CA ARG A 22 -4.83 8.88 -3.95
C ARG A 22 -5.93 7.91 -3.61
N TYR A 23 -5.59 6.65 -3.40
CA TYR A 23 -6.58 5.64 -3.04
C TYR A 23 -7.28 6.00 -1.74
N LEU A 24 -6.52 6.51 -0.78
CA LEU A 24 -7.07 6.84 0.53
C LEU A 24 -7.67 8.23 0.60
N GLY A 25 -7.36 9.08 -0.39
CA GLY A 25 -7.86 10.45 -0.38
C GLY A 25 -7.19 11.30 0.67
N VAL A 26 -5.92 11.05 0.94
CA VAL A 26 -5.17 11.79 1.96
C VAL A 26 -3.84 12.23 1.38
N GLY A 27 -3.09 13.04 2.12
CA GLY A 27 -1.76 13.44 1.71
C GLY A 27 -0.75 12.34 1.96
N ARG A 28 0.41 12.46 1.30
CA ARG A 28 1.46 11.46 1.46
C ARG A 28 1.94 11.33 2.88
N LYS A 29 1.99 12.44 3.59
CA LYS A 29 2.42 12.43 4.97
C LYS A 29 1.56 11.48 5.80
N ILE A 30 0.27 11.49 5.53
CA ILE A 30 -0.66 10.61 6.24
C ILE A 30 -0.36 9.14 5.90
N VAL A 31 -0.03 8.87 4.64
CA VAL A 31 0.32 7.51 4.24
C VAL A 31 1.53 7.02 5.04
N TYR A 32 2.57 7.86 5.16
CA TYR A 32 3.75 7.50 5.94
C TYR A 32 3.40 7.22 7.39
N GLN A 33 2.50 8.02 7.96
CA GLN A 33 2.07 7.81 9.33
C GLN A 33 1.33 6.50 9.49
N LEU A 34 0.47 6.17 8.53
CA LEU A 34 -0.27 4.90 8.57
C LEU A 34 0.68 3.71 8.51
N VAL A 35 1.72 3.80 7.70
CA VAL A 35 2.72 2.75 7.63
C VAL A 35 3.47 2.65 8.95
N GLU A 36 3.84 3.77 9.52
CA GLU A 36 4.59 3.81 10.77
C GLU A 36 3.80 3.21 11.92
N PHE A 37 2.51 3.45 11.94
CA PHE A 37 1.63 2.90 12.99
C PHE A 37 1.10 1.52 12.63
N GLU A 38 1.62 0.94 11.55
CA GLU A 38 1.27 -0.41 11.13
C GLU A 38 -0.22 -0.59 10.83
N ARG A 39 -0.86 0.49 10.37
CA ARG A 39 -2.25 0.43 9.95
C ARG A 39 -2.36 -0.10 8.53
N ILE A 40 -1.33 0.12 7.73
CA ILE A 40 -1.20 -0.46 6.40
C ILE A 40 0.21 -0.99 6.27
N ARG A 41 0.41 -1.96 5.37
CA ARG A 41 1.70 -2.61 5.20
C ARG A 41 2.46 -2.01 4.03
N ALA A 42 3.78 -1.95 4.18
CA ALA A 42 4.63 -1.46 3.12
C ALA A 42 5.99 -2.14 3.21
N VAL A 43 6.70 -2.18 2.09
CA VAL A 43 8.07 -2.69 2.05
C VAL A 43 8.93 -1.65 1.36
N ARG A 44 10.17 -1.58 1.78
CA ARG A 44 11.13 -0.66 1.18
C ARG A 44 12.04 -1.41 0.22
N ARG A 45 12.15 -0.91 -0.98
CA ARG A 45 13.05 -1.44 -1.99
C ARG A 45 13.93 -0.29 -2.46
N GLY A 46 15.19 -0.32 -2.05
CA GLY A 46 16.08 0.78 -2.33
C GLY A 46 15.57 2.04 -1.66
N ARG A 47 15.28 3.04 -2.45
CA ARG A 47 14.78 4.32 -1.92
C ARG A 47 13.27 4.46 -2.03
N VAL A 48 12.62 3.43 -2.53
CA VAL A 48 11.18 3.51 -2.78
C VAL A 48 10.44 2.70 -1.75
N LEU A 49 9.41 3.30 -1.19
CA LEU A 49 8.51 2.62 -0.28
C LEU A 49 7.30 2.15 -1.09
N TRP A 50 7.08 0.85 -1.08
CA TRP A 50 5.98 0.22 -1.81
C TRP A 50 4.90 -0.19 -0.83
N VAL A 51 3.68 0.31 -1.03
CA VAL A 51 2.57 0.07 -0.12
C VAL A 51 1.73 -1.09 -0.64
N ASP A 52 1.39 -2.01 0.26
CA ASP A 52 0.56 -3.16 -0.07
C ASP A 52 -0.87 -2.70 -0.31
N LYS A 53 -1.31 -2.82 -1.55
CA LYS A 53 -2.64 -2.38 -1.94
C LYS A 53 -3.73 -3.14 -1.19
N GLY A 54 -3.50 -4.43 -0.94
CA GLY A 54 -4.46 -5.22 -0.18
C GLY A 54 -4.68 -4.68 1.21
N SER A 55 -3.60 -4.20 1.85
CA SER A 55 -3.73 -3.64 3.19
C SER A 55 -4.48 -2.31 3.16
N ILE A 56 -4.35 -1.55 2.08
CA ILE A 56 -5.11 -0.32 1.91
C ILE A 56 -6.60 -0.64 1.82
N ASP A 57 -6.94 -1.64 1.03
CA ASP A 57 -8.33 -2.06 0.88
C ASP A 57 -8.91 -2.51 2.21
N GLU A 58 -8.14 -3.28 2.96
CA GLU A 58 -8.57 -3.75 4.27
C GLU A 58 -8.80 -2.58 5.22
N PHE A 59 -7.90 -1.62 5.19
CA PHE A 59 -7.99 -0.44 6.05
C PHE A 59 -9.26 0.34 5.74
N GLN A 60 -9.53 0.56 4.46
CA GLN A 60 -10.73 1.29 4.05
C GLN A 60 -11.99 0.53 4.41
N ARG A 61 -11.95 -0.79 4.23
CA ARG A 61 -13.12 -1.63 4.49
C ARG A 61 -13.46 -1.71 5.95
N SER A 62 -12.46 -1.61 6.79
CA SER A 62 -12.66 -1.71 8.24
C SER A 62 -13.29 -0.45 8.84
N GLY A 63 -13.38 0.63 8.06
CA GLY A 63 -13.95 1.87 8.54
C GLY A 63 -13.04 2.65 9.45
N GLN A 64 -11.76 2.40 9.37
CA GLN A 64 -10.80 3.09 10.22
C GLN A 64 -10.69 4.57 9.92
N MET A 65 -11.19 4.96 8.77
CA MET A 65 -11.11 6.35 8.35
C MET A 65 -12.19 7.23 8.96
N VAL A 66 -13.13 6.63 9.57
CA VAL A 66 -14.26 7.35 10.15
C VAL A 66 -13.86 8.09 11.42
#